data_5b7483265043ca4bd77e69ebaf5d90be
#
_entry.id   5b7483265043ca4bd77e69ebaf5d90be
#
_cell.length_a   1.000
_cell.length_b   1.000
_cell.length_c   1.000
_cell.angle_alpha   90.00
_cell.angle_beta   90.00
_cell.angle_gamma   90.00
#
_symmetry.space_group_name_H-M   'P 1'
#
loop_
_entity.id
_entity.type
_entity.pdbx_description
1 polymer ?
#
loop_
_entity_poly.entity_id
_entity_poly.type
_entity_poly.pdbx_seq_one_letter_code
_entity_poly.pdbx_strand_id
1 'polypeptide(L)'
;MKPYIEWTKEELVAEKARLEQEFADVKAKGLNLNISRGKPAAAQLDLTEGMLTVLSKNEDTFAEDGTDCRNYGVLTGIPEARKLIGDICEVPAENVIVYGNASLTIMFDTVARSFLKGVAGCTPWNKLDKVKFLCPVPGYDRHFGVTEYFGVEMINVPMTPEGPDMDMVEELVSTDPAIKGIWCVPKYSNPQGITYSDETVHRFAKLNPAAEDFRIFWDNAYGIHHLYEDKQDYLIEILMECKKEGHPDMVYKFSSTSKISFPGSGIAAIAASDANLADIRNMMKVQTIGHDKVNQLRHVRFFKDIHGIVEHMKKHADIMRPKFETVINTLELSLIHI
;
A
#
# COMPACT_ATOMS: atom_id res chain seq x y z
N MET A 1 8.39 -30.25 -21.57
CA MET A 1 7.31 -31.25 -21.76
C MET A 1 6.60 -30.89 -23.06
N LYS A 2 6.06 -31.89 -23.83
CA LYS A 2 5.33 -31.62 -25.07
C LYS A 2 4.03 -30.90 -24.73
N PRO A 3 3.66 -29.80 -25.38
CA PRO A 3 2.39 -29.07 -25.15
C PRO A 3 1.16 -29.99 -25.40
N TYR A 4 0.09 -29.83 -24.62
CA TYR A 4 -1.14 -30.62 -24.76
C TYR A 4 -1.77 -30.53 -26.17
N ILE A 5 -1.62 -29.39 -26.83
CA ILE A 5 -2.12 -29.21 -28.22
C ILE A 5 -1.47 -30.17 -29.21
N GLU A 6 -0.29 -30.69 -28.90
CA GLU A 6 0.44 -31.66 -29.75
C GLU A 6 0.21 -33.12 -29.36
N TRP A 7 -0.61 -33.38 -28.32
CA TRP A 7 -0.89 -34.73 -27.82
C TRP A 7 -1.95 -35.39 -28.63
N THR A 8 -1.84 -36.70 -28.78
CA THR A 8 -2.90 -37.49 -29.36
C THR A 8 -4.12 -37.59 -28.44
N LYS A 9 -5.25 -37.99 -28.97
CA LYS A 9 -6.46 -38.19 -28.16
C LYS A 9 -6.24 -39.24 -27.07
N GLU A 10 -5.51 -40.30 -27.36
CA GLU A 10 -5.18 -41.39 -26.43
C GLU A 10 -4.28 -40.87 -25.28
N GLU A 11 -3.26 -40.07 -25.61
CA GLU A 11 -2.39 -39.41 -24.60
C GLU A 11 -3.20 -38.50 -23.71
N LEU A 12 -4.10 -37.69 -24.27
CA LEU A 12 -4.95 -36.78 -23.48
C LEU A 12 -5.94 -37.52 -22.55
N VAL A 13 -6.50 -38.65 -23.02
CA VAL A 13 -7.40 -39.48 -22.20
C VAL A 13 -6.64 -40.12 -21.04
N ALA A 14 -5.43 -40.63 -21.30
CA ALA A 14 -4.61 -41.22 -20.26
C ALA A 14 -4.19 -40.17 -19.20
N GLU A 15 -3.78 -38.98 -19.64
CA GLU A 15 -3.42 -37.88 -18.78
C GLU A 15 -4.61 -37.39 -17.94
N LYS A 16 -5.78 -37.27 -18.56
CA LYS A 16 -7.01 -36.92 -17.82
C LYS A 16 -7.29 -37.91 -16.70
N ALA A 17 -7.20 -39.20 -16.97
CA ALA A 17 -7.41 -40.22 -15.95
C ALA A 17 -6.38 -40.16 -14.82
N ARG A 18 -5.12 -39.89 -15.16
CA ARG A 18 -4.05 -39.68 -14.18
C ARG A 18 -4.34 -38.48 -13.27
N LEU A 19 -4.72 -37.32 -13.83
CA LEU A 19 -5.06 -36.11 -13.09
C LEU A 19 -6.31 -36.28 -12.24
N GLU A 20 -7.32 -36.97 -12.71
CA GLU A 20 -8.54 -37.30 -11.95
C GLU A 20 -8.20 -38.14 -10.71
N GLN A 21 -7.29 -39.12 -10.86
CA GLN A 21 -6.83 -39.91 -9.73
C GLN A 21 -6.03 -39.09 -8.73
N GLU A 22 -5.06 -38.28 -9.17
CA GLU A 22 -4.31 -37.39 -8.32
C GLU A 22 -5.21 -36.41 -7.55
N PHE A 23 -6.20 -35.86 -8.23
CA PHE A 23 -7.18 -34.97 -7.61
C PHE A 23 -7.99 -35.69 -6.52
N ALA A 24 -8.43 -36.94 -6.80
CA ALA A 24 -9.14 -37.76 -5.84
C ALA A 24 -8.27 -38.07 -4.60
N ASP A 25 -7.00 -38.38 -4.81
CA ASP A 25 -6.03 -38.67 -3.74
C ASP A 25 -5.78 -37.43 -2.86
N VAL A 26 -5.64 -36.25 -3.47
CA VAL A 26 -5.50 -34.98 -2.72
C VAL A 26 -6.78 -34.69 -1.94
N LYS A 27 -7.94 -34.88 -2.56
CA LYS A 27 -9.24 -34.68 -1.90
C LYS A 27 -9.44 -35.62 -0.71
N ALA A 28 -9.00 -36.86 -0.84
CA ALA A 28 -9.07 -37.86 0.24
C ALA A 28 -8.23 -37.50 1.48
N LYS A 29 -7.21 -36.65 1.34
CA LYS A 29 -6.41 -36.15 2.46
C LYS A 29 -7.20 -35.23 3.40
N GLY A 30 -8.39 -34.76 3.02
CA GLY A 30 -9.24 -33.90 3.85
C GLY A 30 -8.61 -32.57 4.23
N LEU A 31 -7.75 -32.01 3.39
CA LEU A 31 -7.03 -30.76 3.67
C LEU A 31 -8.01 -29.60 3.80
N ASN A 32 -7.88 -28.84 4.88
CA ASN A 32 -8.63 -27.59 5.09
C ASN A 32 -7.70 -26.40 4.88
N LEU A 33 -7.50 -26.02 3.60
CA LEU A 33 -6.61 -24.94 3.20
C LEU A 33 -7.43 -23.70 2.85
N ASN A 34 -7.14 -22.58 3.54
CA ASN A 34 -7.79 -21.30 3.28
C ASN A 34 -6.79 -20.36 2.58
N ILE A 35 -7.05 -20.07 1.32
CA ILE A 35 -6.26 -19.14 0.49
C ILE A 35 -6.99 -17.83 0.20
N SER A 36 -8.15 -17.58 0.85
CA SER A 36 -9.00 -16.42 0.55
C SER A 36 -8.41 -15.10 1.02
N ARG A 37 -7.53 -15.10 2.03
CA ARG A 37 -6.87 -13.89 2.56
C ARG A 37 -5.47 -14.21 3.05
N GLY A 38 -4.49 -13.43 2.57
CA GLY A 38 -3.13 -13.41 3.14
C GLY A 38 -3.12 -12.73 4.51
N LYS A 39 -2.57 -13.43 5.51
CA LYS A 39 -2.26 -12.89 6.83
C LYS A 39 -0.82 -13.26 7.16
N PRO A 40 -0.06 -12.39 7.87
CA PRO A 40 1.23 -12.79 8.41
C PRO A 40 1.11 -14.07 9.22
N ALA A 41 1.99 -15.04 8.96
CA ALA A 41 2.08 -16.25 9.75
C ALA A 41 2.63 -15.95 11.15
N ALA A 42 2.39 -16.85 12.12
CA ALA A 42 2.90 -16.69 13.48
C ALA A 42 4.41 -16.39 13.50
N ALA A 43 5.21 -17.15 12.75
CA ALA A 43 6.65 -16.91 12.64
C ALA A 43 7.06 -15.51 12.16
N GLN A 44 6.20 -14.83 11.36
CA GLN A 44 6.45 -13.44 10.96
C GLN A 44 6.10 -12.47 12.10
N LEU A 45 5.04 -12.73 12.86
CA LEU A 45 4.66 -11.93 14.01
C LEU A 45 5.67 -12.05 15.14
N ASP A 46 6.20 -13.26 15.37
CA ASP A 46 7.21 -13.55 16.39
C ASP A 46 8.50 -12.77 16.20
N LEU A 47 8.84 -12.38 14.96
CA LEU A 47 9.97 -11.49 14.68
C LEU A 47 9.86 -10.13 15.40
N THR A 48 8.64 -9.74 15.73
CA THR A 48 8.34 -8.44 16.36
C THR A 48 8.02 -8.58 17.87
N GLU A 49 8.14 -9.77 18.45
CA GLU A 49 7.80 -10.04 19.86
C GLU A 49 8.46 -9.04 20.82
N GLY A 50 9.75 -8.71 20.60
CA GLY A 50 10.50 -7.77 21.42
C GLY A 50 9.87 -6.38 21.52
N MET A 51 9.04 -5.99 20.57
CA MET A 51 8.31 -4.71 20.62
C MET A 51 7.28 -4.67 21.77
N LEU A 52 6.80 -5.80 22.25
CA LEU A 52 5.80 -5.86 23.32
C LEU A 52 6.36 -5.38 24.67
N THR A 53 7.68 -5.46 24.86
CA THR A 53 8.35 -5.14 26.13
C THR A 53 9.35 -3.98 26.03
N VAL A 54 9.48 -3.34 24.86
CA VAL A 54 10.48 -2.29 24.62
C VAL A 54 10.24 -1.01 25.45
N LEU A 55 9.02 -0.78 25.93
CA LEU A 55 8.65 0.27 26.87
C LEU A 55 8.26 -0.38 28.20
N SER A 56 9.19 -0.49 29.12
CA SER A 56 9.01 -1.22 30.39
C SER A 56 8.95 -0.32 31.62
N LYS A 57 9.35 0.93 31.49
CA LYS A 57 9.43 1.93 32.57
C LYS A 57 8.81 3.24 32.16
N ASN A 58 8.46 4.08 33.14
CA ASN A 58 7.94 5.42 32.89
C ASN A 58 8.91 6.28 32.06
N GLU A 59 10.22 6.16 32.31
CA GLU A 59 11.27 6.90 31.62
C GLU A 59 11.32 6.56 30.11
N ASP A 60 10.89 5.34 29.73
CA ASP A 60 10.87 4.90 28.34
C ASP A 60 9.74 5.57 27.51
N THR A 61 8.80 6.26 28.16
CA THR A 61 7.58 6.78 27.53
C THR A 61 7.70 8.21 27.01
N PHE A 62 8.90 8.76 26.98
CA PHE A 62 9.17 10.09 26.46
C PHE A 62 9.79 10.05 25.06
N ALA A 63 9.27 10.87 24.16
CA ALA A 63 9.87 11.12 22.85
C ALA A 63 11.17 11.93 22.97
N GLU A 64 11.96 12.01 21.90
CA GLU A 64 13.25 12.71 21.87
C GLU A 64 13.13 14.21 22.19
N ASP A 65 12.00 14.84 21.84
CA ASP A 65 11.72 16.25 22.15
C ASP A 65 11.18 16.48 23.59
N GLY A 66 11.14 15.43 24.41
CA GLY A 66 10.63 15.48 25.77
C GLY A 66 9.10 15.33 25.89
N THR A 67 8.39 15.08 24.80
CA THR A 67 6.94 14.81 24.81
C THR A 67 6.63 13.56 25.61
N ASP A 68 5.78 13.66 26.64
CA ASP A 68 5.22 12.50 27.33
C ASP A 68 4.16 11.83 26.45
N CYS A 69 4.52 10.67 25.90
CA CYS A 69 3.67 9.95 24.95
C CYS A 69 2.39 9.35 25.57
N ARG A 70 2.27 9.33 26.89
CA ARG A 70 1.06 8.91 27.61
C ARG A 70 -0.02 9.98 27.63
N ASN A 71 0.30 11.22 27.31
CA ASN A 71 -0.59 12.37 27.42
C ASN A 71 -1.17 12.79 26.05
N TYR A 72 -2.07 13.73 26.05
CA TYR A 72 -2.69 14.31 24.84
C TYR A 72 -1.68 15.10 23.99
N GLY A 73 -2.11 15.44 22.78
CA GLY A 73 -1.38 16.36 21.89
C GLY A 73 -0.56 15.67 20.82
N VAL A 74 0.22 16.48 20.09
CA VAL A 74 1.06 16.08 18.95
C VAL A 74 0.25 15.44 17.81
N LEU A 75 -0.56 16.25 17.14
CA LEU A 75 -1.46 15.82 16.06
C LEU A 75 -0.75 15.08 14.92
N THR A 76 0.48 15.46 14.61
CA THR A 76 1.23 14.94 13.47
C THR A 76 2.05 13.68 13.76
N GLY A 77 2.05 13.24 15.02
CA GLY A 77 2.93 12.17 15.50
C GLY A 77 4.28 12.67 16.03
N ILE A 78 4.95 11.86 16.85
CA ILE A 78 6.24 12.20 17.45
C ILE A 78 7.33 12.35 16.38
N PRO A 79 8.34 13.22 16.58
CA PRO A 79 9.35 13.54 15.57
C PRO A 79 10.06 12.31 15.02
N GLU A 80 10.50 11.41 15.88
CA GLU A 80 11.22 10.19 15.49
C GLU A 80 10.34 9.19 14.71
N ALA A 81 9.02 9.12 14.98
CA ALA A 81 8.12 8.29 14.19
C ALA A 81 7.87 8.88 12.78
N ARG A 82 7.76 10.22 12.71
CA ARG A 82 7.67 10.91 11.42
C ARG A 82 8.94 10.70 10.59
N LYS A 83 10.11 10.75 11.26
CA LYS A 83 11.38 10.45 10.60
C LYS A 83 11.43 9.00 10.09
N LEU A 84 11.10 8.03 10.93
CA LEU A 84 11.12 6.61 10.58
C LEU A 84 10.22 6.30 9.37
N ILE A 85 9.00 6.84 9.36
CA ILE A 85 8.09 6.69 8.21
C ILE A 85 8.54 7.52 7.01
N GLY A 86 9.12 8.68 7.23
CA GLY A 86 9.74 9.49 6.17
C GLY A 86 10.83 8.72 5.44
N ASP A 87 11.70 8.06 6.18
CA ASP A 87 12.75 7.21 5.62
C ASP A 87 12.16 6.02 4.81
N ILE A 88 11.06 5.39 5.26
CA ILE A 88 10.35 4.36 4.49
C ILE A 88 9.72 4.91 3.21
N CYS A 89 9.22 6.14 3.28
CA CYS A 89 8.57 6.81 2.15
C CYS A 89 9.54 7.60 1.27
N GLU A 90 10.82 7.68 1.64
CA GLU A 90 11.86 8.46 0.95
C GLU A 90 11.52 9.95 0.87
N VAL A 91 10.90 10.49 1.93
CA VAL A 91 10.50 11.90 2.02
C VAL A 91 10.96 12.53 3.35
N PRO A 92 11.13 13.85 3.42
CA PRO A 92 11.43 14.55 4.67
C PRO A 92 10.36 14.32 5.75
N ALA A 93 10.77 14.27 7.02
CA ALA A 93 9.86 14.03 8.14
C ALA A 93 8.75 15.10 8.29
N GLU A 94 9.01 16.33 7.86
CA GLU A 94 8.03 17.43 7.82
C GLU A 94 6.88 17.16 6.85
N ASN A 95 7.11 16.35 5.83
CA ASN A 95 6.10 15.93 4.86
C ASN A 95 5.29 14.70 5.29
N VAL A 96 5.38 14.28 6.56
CA VAL A 96 4.71 13.09 7.10
C VAL A 96 3.80 13.45 8.27
N ILE A 97 2.60 12.85 8.28
CA ILE A 97 1.73 12.77 9.46
C ILE A 97 1.52 11.30 9.80
N VAL A 98 1.84 10.93 11.05
CA VAL A 98 1.64 9.56 11.56
C VAL A 98 0.30 9.46 12.27
N TYR A 99 -0.46 8.45 11.90
CA TYR A 99 -1.83 8.15 12.38
C TYR A 99 -1.86 6.90 13.28
N GLY A 100 -3.03 6.27 13.33
CA GLY A 100 -3.25 4.97 13.95
C GLY A 100 -2.69 3.81 13.13
N ASN A 101 -3.27 2.62 13.27
CA ASN A 101 -2.65 1.37 12.79
C ASN A 101 -2.83 1.03 11.32
N ALA A 102 -3.72 1.68 10.57
CA ALA A 102 -4.07 1.25 9.23
C ALA A 102 -4.10 2.39 8.20
N SER A 103 -3.35 2.25 7.10
CA SER A 103 -3.39 3.19 5.98
C SER A 103 -4.78 3.27 5.32
N LEU A 104 -5.53 2.17 5.30
CA LEU A 104 -6.90 2.17 4.77
C LEU A 104 -7.82 3.15 5.51
N THR A 105 -7.66 3.30 6.84
CA THR A 105 -8.42 4.30 7.61
C THR A 105 -8.08 5.72 7.15
N ILE A 106 -6.81 6.00 6.88
CA ILE A 106 -6.37 7.32 6.39
C ILE A 106 -6.94 7.58 4.98
N MET A 107 -6.93 6.58 4.11
CA MET A 107 -7.53 6.66 2.77
C MET A 107 -9.02 6.93 2.83
N PHE A 108 -9.74 6.19 3.66
CA PHE A 108 -11.17 6.41 3.92
C PHE A 108 -11.43 7.82 4.43
N ASP A 109 -10.69 8.28 5.45
CA ASP A 109 -10.80 9.63 6.00
C ASP A 109 -10.49 10.71 4.95
N THR A 110 -9.53 10.45 4.07
CA THR A 110 -9.17 11.38 3.00
C THR A 110 -10.32 11.54 2.00
N VAL A 111 -10.94 10.46 1.57
CA VAL A 111 -12.12 10.49 0.71
C VAL A 111 -13.30 11.15 1.45
N ALA A 112 -13.56 10.78 2.70
CA ALA A 112 -14.63 11.37 3.52
C ALA A 112 -14.48 12.88 3.67
N ARG A 113 -13.27 13.37 3.93
CA ARG A 113 -12.97 14.81 4.02
C ARG A 113 -13.24 15.52 2.70
N SER A 114 -12.81 14.93 1.59
CA SER A 114 -13.06 15.48 0.26
C SER A 114 -14.54 15.61 -0.04
N PHE A 115 -15.34 14.64 0.38
CA PHE A 115 -16.81 14.73 0.27
C PHE A 115 -17.41 15.83 1.14
N LEU A 116 -16.93 16.01 2.37
CA LEU A 116 -17.53 16.93 3.34
C LEU A 116 -17.01 18.36 3.23
N LYS A 117 -15.76 18.56 2.85
CA LYS A 117 -15.07 19.85 2.91
C LYS A 117 -14.39 20.26 1.61
N GLY A 118 -14.30 19.37 0.63
CA GLY A 118 -13.49 19.57 -0.57
C GLY A 118 -12.00 19.32 -0.31
N VAL A 119 -11.19 19.52 -1.33
CA VAL A 119 -9.75 19.40 -1.32
C VAL A 119 -9.14 20.78 -1.54
N ALA A 120 -8.30 21.25 -0.65
CA ALA A 120 -7.57 22.53 -0.77
C ALA A 120 -8.48 23.74 -1.10
N GLY A 121 -9.71 23.78 -0.55
CA GLY A 121 -10.66 24.86 -0.79
C GLY A 121 -11.58 24.68 -2.00
N CYS A 122 -11.40 23.61 -2.77
CA CYS A 122 -12.32 23.27 -3.86
C CYS A 122 -13.71 22.88 -3.36
N THR A 123 -14.68 22.83 -4.26
CA THR A 123 -16.06 22.43 -3.93
C THR A 123 -16.10 21.04 -3.30
N PRO A 124 -16.77 20.87 -2.13
CA PRO A 124 -16.98 19.54 -1.54
C PRO A 124 -17.62 18.57 -2.54
N TRP A 125 -17.09 17.33 -2.58
CA TRP A 125 -17.54 16.35 -3.57
C TRP A 125 -19.01 15.96 -3.44
N ASN A 126 -19.58 16.05 -2.24
CA ASN A 126 -21.03 15.83 -2.03
C ASN A 126 -21.93 16.91 -2.64
N LYS A 127 -21.36 18.00 -3.16
CA LYS A 127 -22.08 19.07 -3.87
C LYS A 127 -21.90 19.01 -5.39
N LEU A 128 -21.13 18.05 -5.87
CA LEU A 128 -20.92 17.81 -7.29
C LEU A 128 -21.95 16.80 -7.80
N ASP A 129 -22.37 16.98 -9.04
CA ASP A 129 -23.33 16.06 -9.68
C ASP A 129 -22.73 14.65 -9.84
N LYS A 130 -21.42 14.57 -10.03
CA LYS A 130 -20.71 13.31 -10.25
C LYS A 130 -19.27 13.37 -9.75
N VAL A 131 -18.85 12.28 -9.13
CA VAL A 131 -17.45 12.03 -8.74
C VAL A 131 -17.03 10.69 -9.31
N LYS A 132 -15.86 10.64 -9.93
CA LYS A 132 -15.28 9.44 -10.53
C LYS A 132 -13.88 9.18 -10.01
N PHE A 133 -13.50 7.89 -9.95
CA PHE A 133 -12.14 7.45 -9.67
C PHE A 133 -11.66 6.45 -10.72
N LEU A 134 -10.40 6.58 -11.10
CA LEU A 134 -9.73 5.57 -11.89
C LEU A 134 -9.29 4.42 -10.98
N CYS A 135 -9.60 3.21 -11.40
CA CYS A 135 -9.37 1.99 -10.67
C CYS A 135 -8.54 1.02 -11.53
N PRO A 136 -7.21 1.02 -11.40
CA PRO A 136 -6.37 0.03 -12.07
C PRO A 136 -6.75 -1.40 -11.68
N VAL A 137 -7.02 -2.25 -12.68
CA VAL A 137 -7.50 -3.63 -12.50
C VAL A 137 -6.63 -4.63 -13.26
N PRO A 138 -6.30 -5.77 -12.62
CA PRO A 138 -6.61 -6.18 -11.24
C PRO A 138 -5.97 -5.27 -10.20
N GLY A 139 -6.66 -4.98 -9.08
CA GLY A 139 -6.20 -4.07 -8.03
C GLY A 139 -6.65 -4.48 -6.63
N TYR A 140 -6.33 -3.67 -5.64
CA TYR A 140 -6.66 -3.97 -4.25
C TYR A 140 -8.14 -3.67 -3.95
N ASP A 141 -8.92 -4.72 -3.66
CA ASP A 141 -10.37 -4.68 -3.46
C ASP A 141 -10.83 -3.67 -2.39
N ARG A 142 -10.00 -3.40 -1.39
CA ARG A 142 -10.35 -2.46 -0.31
C ARG A 142 -10.37 -1.01 -0.78
N HIS A 143 -9.53 -0.64 -1.72
CA HIS A 143 -9.59 0.68 -2.35
C HIS A 143 -10.92 0.86 -3.09
N PHE A 144 -11.31 -0.14 -3.85
CA PHE A 144 -12.59 -0.13 -4.59
C PHE A 144 -13.79 -0.09 -3.63
N GLY A 145 -13.70 -0.82 -2.51
CA GLY A 145 -14.71 -0.77 -1.47
C GLY A 145 -14.89 0.62 -0.83
N VAL A 146 -13.82 1.42 -0.72
CA VAL A 146 -13.93 2.82 -0.26
C VAL A 146 -14.69 3.66 -1.30
N THR A 147 -14.35 3.55 -2.58
CA THR A 147 -15.03 4.28 -3.66
C THR A 147 -16.49 3.90 -3.76
N GLU A 148 -16.80 2.61 -3.71
CA GLU A 148 -18.18 2.10 -3.73
C GLU A 148 -19.00 2.64 -2.54
N TYR A 149 -18.41 2.63 -1.34
CA TYR A 149 -19.09 3.11 -0.13
C TYR A 149 -19.54 4.57 -0.22
N PHE A 150 -18.76 5.42 -0.85
CA PHE A 150 -19.09 6.83 -1.06
C PHE A 150 -19.91 7.09 -2.33
N GLY A 151 -20.31 6.06 -3.07
CA GLY A 151 -21.07 6.22 -4.32
C GLY A 151 -20.25 6.84 -5.46
N VAL A 152 -18.94 6.72 -5.43
CA VAL A 152 -18.05 7.20 -6.48
C VAL A 152 -18.11 6.26 -7.68
N GLU A 153 -18.28 6.80 -8.89
CA GLU A 153 -18.20 5.99 -10.11
C GLU A 153 -16.77 5.52 -10.35
N MET A 154 -16.62 4.21 -10.53
CA MET A 154 -15.34 3.58 -10.78
C MET A 154 -15.13 3.35 -12.27
N ILE A 155 -14.02 3.85 -12.80
CA ILE A 155 -13.57 3.60 -14.17
C ILE A 155 -12.40 2.62 -14.11
N ASN A 156 -12.59 1.44 -14.68
CA ASN A 156 -11.54 0.45 -14.75
C ASN A 156 -10.46 0.88 -15.74
N VAL A 157 -9.20 0.82 -15.30
CA VAL A 157 -8.01 1.04 -16.13
C VAL A 157 -7.23 -0.26 -16.20
N PRO A 158 -6.93 -0.80 -17.39
CA PRO A 158 -6.13 -2.02 -17.50
C PRO A 158 -4.74 -1.85 -16.88
N MET A 159 -4.24 -2.91 -16.21
CA MET A 159 -2.85 -2.99 -15.79
C MET A 159 -1.99 -3.59 -16.90
N THR A 160 -0.81 -3.01 -17.09
CA THR A 160 0.28 -3.51 -17.93
C THR A 160 1.43 -4.04 -17.06
N PRO A 161 2.44 -4.72 -17.60
CA PRO A 161 3.61 -5.13 -16.82
C PRO A 161 4.39 -3.97 -16.17
N GLU A 162 4.18 -2.73 -16.63
CA GLU A 162 4.88 -1.52 -16.18
C GLU A 162 4.03 -0.60 -15.29
N GLY A 163 2.78 -0.96 -15.03
CA GLY A 163 1.82 -0.14 -14.28
C GLY A 163 0.47 -0.05 -15.00
N PRO A 164 -0.39 0.91 -14.67
CA PRO A 164 -1.66 1.10 -15.37
C PRO A 164 -1.43 1.60 -16.80
N ASP A 165 -2.41 1.37 -17.68
CA ASP A 165 -2.44 1.93 -19.02
C ASP A 165 -2.44 3.47 -18.95
N MET A 166 -1.25 4.07 -19.11
CA MET A 166 -1.07 5.50 -18.94
C MET A 166 -1.67 6.32 -20.10
N ASP A 167 -1.84 5.75 -21.29
CA ASP A 167 -2.51 6.44 -22.39
C ASP A 167 -3.97 6.71 -22.03
N MET A 168 -4.63 5.70 -21.47
CA MET A 168 -6.00 5.82 -20.96
C MET A 168 -6.07 6.77 -19.74
N VAL A 169 -5.13 6.68 -18.82
CA VAL A 169 -5.09 7.58 -17.64
C VAL A 169 -4.97 9.03 -18.06
N GLU A 170 -4.02 9.37 -18.92
CA GLU A 170 -3.76 10.73 -19.39
C GLU A 170 -4.97 11.31 -20.14
N GLU A 171 -5.56 10.54 -21.05
CA GLU A 171 -6.75 10.96 -21.79
C GLU A 171 -7.91 11.29 -20.85
N LEU A 172 -8.24 10.37 -19.97
CA LEU A 172 -9.37 10.53 -19.06
C LEU A 172 -9.17 11.66 -18.06
N VAL A 173 -8.00 11.73 -17.43
CA VAL A 173 -7.70 12.75 -16.42
C VAL A 173 -7.66 14.16 -17.01
N SER A 174 -7.17 14.31 -18.23
CA SER A 174 -7.08 15.63 -18.89
C SER A 174 -8.41 16.14 -19.46
N THR A 175 -9.39 15.28 -19.66
CA THR A 175 -10.65 15.64 -20.34
C THR A 175 -11.88 15.64 -19.45
N ASP A 176 -11.89 14.85 -18.37
CA ASP A 176 -13.07 14.70 -17.50
C ASP A 176 -12.84 15.31 -16.10
N PRO A 177 -13.42 16.50 -15.80
CA PRO A 177 -13.29 17.15 -14.50
C PRO A 177 -14.04 16.45 -13.36
N ALA A 178 -14.85 15.43 -13.66
CA ALA A 178 -15.47 14.59 -12.62
C ALA A 178 -14.50 13.58 -12.02
N ILE A 179 -13.38 13.30 -12.68
CA ILE A 179 -12.34 12.38 -12.18
C ILE A 179 -11.53 13.09 -11.09
N LYS A 180 -11.67 12.62 -9.86
CA LYS A 180 -11.07 13.21 -8.67
C LYS A 180 -9.89 12.43 -8.10
N GLY A 181 -9.67 11.21 -8.58
CA GLY A 181 -8.54 10.44 -8.11
C GLY A 181 -8.29 9.15 -8.87
N ILE A 182 -7.14 8.56 -8.56
CA ILE A 182 -6.70 7.25 -9.02
C ILE A 182 -6.10 6.48 -7.85
N TRP A 183 -6.42 5.19 -7.74
CA TRP A 183 -5.79 4.29 -6.77
C TRP A 183 -4.53 3.66 -7.38
N CYS A 184 -3.40 3.73 -6.66
CA CYS A 184 -2.15 3.13 -7.08
C CYS A 184 -1.54 2.29 -5.95
N VAL A 185 -1.10 1.06 -6.29
CA VAL A 185 -0.20 0.25 -5.45
C VAL A 185 1.08 0.04 -6.27
N PRO A 186 2.03 0.98 -6.21
CA PRO A 186 3.03 1.12 -7.27
C PRO A 186 4.21 0.16 -7.20
N LYS A 187 4.41 -0.51 -6.07
CA LYS A 187 5.51 -1.45 -5.87
C LYS A 187 4.99 -2.76 -5.32
N TYR A 188 5.39 -3.88 -5.97
CA TYR A 188 4.92 -5.22 -5.61
C TYR A 188 3.39 -5.27 -5.47
N SER A 189 2.69 -4.75 -6.46
CA SER A 189 1.24 -4.49 -6.44
C SER A 189 0.42 -5.72 -6.05
N ASN A 190 -0.68 -5.49 -5.36
CA ASN A 190 -1.64 -6.53 -5.04
C ASN A 190 -2.81 -6.49 -6.06
N PRO A 191 -3.07 -7.57 -6.85
CA PRO A 191 -2.56 -8.94 -6.67
C PRO A 191 -1.36 -9.34 -7.55
N GLN A 192 -0.92 -8.52 -8.51
CA GLN A 192 -0.06 -8.95 -9.61
C GLN A 192 1.44 -8.93 -9.30
N GLY A 193 1.88 -8.27 -8.22
CA GLY A 193 3.31 -8.13 -7.89
C GLY A 193 4.08 -7.16 -8.80
N ILE A 194 3.40 -6.38 -9.62
CA ILE A 194 4.02 -5.43 -10.56
C ILE A 194 4.61 -4.24 -9.79
N THR A 195 5.80 -3.80 -10.20
CA THR A 195 6.37 -2.51 -9.81
C THR A 195 6.30 -1.57 -11.00
N TYR A 196 5.80 -0.33 -10.79
CA TYR A 196 5.67 0.66 -11.85
C TYR A 196 7.05 1.04 -12.39
N SER A 197 7.16 1.16 -13.73
CA SER A 197 8.38 1.60 -14.37
C SER A 197 8.66 3.09 -14.11
N ASP A 198 9.92 3.51 -14.29
CA ASP A 198 10.31 4.92 -14.21
C ASP A 198 9.50 5.77 -15.17
N GLU A 199 9.24 5.28 -16.38
CA GLU A 199 8.41 5.99 -17.38
C GLU A 199 6.98 6.17 -16.86
N THR A 200 6.38 5.16 -16.26
CA THR A 200 5.05 5.27 -15.66
C THR A 200 5.02 6.34 -14.57
N VAL A 201 6.03 6.39 -13.69
CA VAL A 201 6.10 7.42 -12.63
C VAL A 201 6.28 8.81 -13.22
N HIS A 202 7.13 8.98 -14.23
CA HIS A 202 7.31 10.26 -14.93
C HIS A 202 6.00 10.71 -15.61
N ARG A 203 5.26 9.80 -16.24
CA ARG A 203 3.95 10.11 -16.84
C ARG A 203 2.93 10.54 -15.81
N PHE A 204 2.88 9.88 -14.64
CA PHE A 204 2.06 10.34 -13.52
C PHE A 204 2.42 11.76 -13.07
N ALA A 205 3.69 12.07 -12.95
CA ALA A 205 4.16 13.40 -12.53
C ALA A 205 3.78 14.52 -13.52
N LYS A 206 3.67 14.20 -14.81
CA LYS A 206 3.33 15.10 -15.89
C LYS A 206 1.83 15.22 -16.18
N LEU A 207 0.98 14.49 -15.45
CA LEU A 207 -0.46 14.60 -15.63
C LEU A 207 -0.92 16.06 -15.53
N ASN A 208 -1.83 16.45 -16.43
CA ASN A 208 -2.47 17.76 -16.42
C ASN A 208 -3.98 17.59 -16.20
N PRO A 209 -4.43 17.41 -14.95
CA PRO A 209 -5.82 17.12 -14.65
C PRO A 209 -6.78 18.24 -15.02
N ALA A 210 -7.92 17.91 -15.65
CA ALA A 210 -9.04 18.81 -15.84
C ALA A 210 -9.68 19.25 -14.51
N ALA A 211 -9.50 18.46 -13.46
CA ALA A 211 -9.97 18.75 -12.10
C ALA A 211 -8.81 19.27 -11.23
N GLU A 212 -8.92 20.48 -10.69
CA GLU A 212 -7.94 21.09 -9.78
C GLU A 212 -7.75 20.27 -8.50
N ASP A 213 -8.80 19.61 -8.06
CA ASP A 213 -8.84 18.75 -6.87
C ASP A 213 -8.53 17.28 -7.14
N PHE A 214 -8.02 16.93 -8.32
CA PHE A 214 -7.54 15.58 -8.63
C PHE A 214 -6.35 15.21 -7.74
N ARG A 215 -6.35 13.97 -7.23
CA ARG A 215 -5.23 13.44 -6.42
C ARG A 215 -4.90 12.00 -6.80
N ILE A 216 -3.62 11.69 -6.81
CA ILE A 216 -3.08 10.34 -6.92
C ILE A 216 -3.02 9.75 -5.50
N PHE A 217 -3.76 8.67 -5.25
CA PHE A 217 -3.73 7.92 -3.99
C PHE A 217 -2.68 6.82 -4.11
N TRP A 218 -1.47 7.10 -3.64
CA TRP A 218 -0.28 6.29 -3.79
C TRP A 218 -0.04 5.43 -2.55
N ASP A 219 -0.55 4.18 -2.58
CA ASP A 219 -0.42 3.24 -1.45
C ASP A 219 0.93 2.53 -1.49
N ASN A 220 1.90 3.04 -0.72
CA ASN A 220 3.24 2.48 -0.56
C ASN A 220 3.24 1.32 0.45
N ALA A 221 2.33 0.36 0.29
CA ALA A 221 2.14 -0.76 1.22
C ALA A 221 3.33 -1.72 1.27
N TYR A 222 4.10 -1.81 0.18
CA TYR A 222 5.16 -2.80 -0.01
C TYR A 222 6.53 -2.19 -0.35
N GLY A 223 6.76 -0.92 -0.07
CA GLY A 223 7.96 -0.16 -0.47
C GLY A 223 9.29 -0.82 -0.12
N ILE A 224 9.33 -1.59 0.97
CA ILE A 224 10.54 -2.24 1.50
C ILE A 224 10.42 -3.77 1.61
N HIS A 225 9.50 -4.41 0.86
CA HIS A 225 9.20 -5.84 0.96
C HIS A 225 9.96 -6.67 -0.08
N HIS A 226 11.28 -6.46 -0.18
CA HIS A 226 12.12 -7.23 -1.08
C HIS A 226 12.26 -8.68 -0.62
N LEU A 227 12.09 -9.65 -1.53
CA LEU A 227 12.31 -11.07 -1.24
C LEU A 227 13.76 -11.50 -1.46
N TYR A 228 14.50 -10.79 -2.30
CA TYR A 228 15.90 -11.07 -2.65
C TYR A 228 16.73 -9.81 -2.44
N GLU A 229 17.95 -9.96 -1.91
CA GLU A 229 18.85 -8.83 -1.67
C GLU A 229 19.45 -8.29 -2.98
N ASP A 230 19.68 -9.17 -3.94
CA ASP A 230 20.30 -8.89 -5.24
C ASP A 230 19.29 -8.58 -6.36
N LYS A 231 18.01 -8.68 -6.08
CA LYS A 231 16.92 -8.42 -7.03
C LYS A 231 15.84 -7.58 -6.40
N GLN A 232 16.19 -6.34 -6.07
CA GLN A 232 15.26 -5.38 -5.52
C GLN A 232 14.70 -4.51 -6.63
N ASP A 233 13.38 -4.36 -6.67
CA ASP A 233 12.78 -3.37 -7.53
C ASP A 233 13.05 -1.97 -6.97
N TYR A 234 13.32 -1.04 -7.86
CA TYR A 234 13.42 0.37 -7.56
C TYR A 234 12.13 1.08 -7.99
N LEU A 235 11.76 2.13 -7.29
CA LEU A 235 10.62 2.98 -7.63
C LEU A 235 10.99 4.43 -7.37
N ILE A 236 10.90 5.28 -8.39
CA ILE A 236 11.15 6.72 -8.26
C ILE A 236 10.18 7.35 -7.24
N GLU A 237 10.67 8.28 -6.43
CA GLU A 237 9.85 8.97 -5.43
C GLU A 237 8.90 9.98 -6.08
N ILE A 238 7.61 9.68 -6.08
CA ILE A 238 6.57 10.38 -6.84
C ILE A 238 6.31 11.83 -6.38
N LEU A 239 6.42 12.16 -5.07
CA LEU A 239 6.20 13.53 -4.62
C LEU A 239 7.27 14.47 -5.16
N MET A 240 8.52 14.01 -5.19
CA MET A 240 9.62 14.79 -5.74
C MET A 240 9.50 14.95 -7.26
N GLU A 241 9.08 13.89 -7.98
CA GLU A 241 8.85 13.99 -9.42
C GLU A 241 7.69 14.94 -9.74
N CYS A 242 6.56 14.84 -9.06
CA CYS A 242 5.46 15.80 -9.23
C CYS A 242 5.89 17.25 -8.92
N LYS A 243 6.72 17.44 -7.89
CA LYS A 243 7.25 18.77 -7.55
C LYS A 243 8.15 19.33 -8.65
N LYS A 244 9.00 18.50 -9.28
CA LYS A 244 9.86 18.90 -10.41
C LYS A 244 9.02 19.33 -11.62
N GLU A 245 7.92 18.65 -11.90
CA GLU A 245 7.02 18.93 -13.00
C GLU A 245 6.01 20.07 -12.70
N GLY A 246 6.07 20.67 -11.50
CA GLY A 246 5.22 21.81 -11.11
C GLY A 246 3.88 21.44 -10.50
N HIS A 247 3.68 20.17 -10.14
CA HIS A 247 2.45 19.61 -9.55
C HIS A 247 2.64 19.09 -8.11
N PRO A 248 3.19 19.89 -7.17
CA PRO A 248 3.59 19.41 -5.84
C PRO A 248 2.43 18.83 -5.02
N ASP A 249 1.20 19.26 -5.30
CA ASP A 249 0.02 18.92 -4.50
C ASP A 249 -0.77 17.73 -5.07
N MET A 250 -0.30 17.10 -6.14
CA MET A 250 -1.09 16.09 -6.86
C MET A 250 -1.14 14.72 -6.14
N VAL A 251 -0.30 14.47 -5.12
CA VAL A 251 -0.13 13.15 -4.52
C VAL A 251 -0.48 13.11 -3.05
N TYR A 252 -1.22 12.07 -2.65
CA TYR A 252 -1.31 11.54 -1.31
C TYR A 252 -0.60 10.19 -1.27
N LYS A 253 0.52 10.09 -0.56
CA LYS A 253 1.30 8.86 -0.40
C LYS A 253 0.99 8.24 0.95
N PHE A 254 0.53 7.00 0.96
CA PHE A 254 0.16 6.28 2.18
C PHE A 254 1.17 5.19 2.48
N SER A 255 1.42 4.94 3.76
CA SER A 255 2.28 3.86 4.21
C SER A 255 1.81 3.32 5.55
N SER A 256 2.21 2.10 5.89
CA SER A 256 1.96 1.53 7.21
C SER A 256 2.96 0.42 7.55
N THR A 257 3.11 0.14 8.83
CA THR A 257 3.88 -1.00 9.33
C THR A 257 3.04 -2.28 9.46
N SER A 258 1.82 -2.30 8.89
CA SER A 258 0.90 -3.45 9.02
C SER A 258 1.47 -4.77 8.51
N LYS A 259 2.41 -4.73 7.57
CA LYS A 259 3.08 -5.92 7.03
C LYS A 259 4.56 -6.01 7.45
N ILE A 260 4.98 -5.12 8.33
CA ILE A 260 6.34 -5.01 8.87
C ILE A 260 6.36 -5.49 10.32
N SER A 261 5.42 -4.97 11.14
CA SER A 261 5.27 -5.30 12.56
C SER A 261 3.99 -6.10 12.81
N PHE A 262 3.10 -5.58 13.66
CA PHE A 262 1.81 -6.19 13.96
C PHE A 262 0.69 -5.52 13.15
N PRO A 263 -0.06 -6.25 12.30
CA PRO A 263 -1.20 -5.67 11.55
C PRO A 263 -2.26 -5.03 12.46
N GLY A 264 -2.50 -5.61 13.62
CA GLY A 264 -3.48 -5.12 14.60
C GLY A 264 -2.98 -3.97 15.47
N SER A 265 -1.67 -3.69 15.48
CA SER A 265 -1.02 -2.70 16.34
C SER A 265 0.17 -2.01 15.64
N GLY A 266 0.05 -1.78 14.34
CA GLY A 266 1.00 -1.03 13.55
C GLY A 266 0.87 0.48 13.72
N ILE A 267 1.65 1.22 12.95
CA ILE A 267 1.47 2.66 12.70
C ILE A 267 1.31 2.88 11.20
N ALA A 268 0.48 3.85 10.85
CA ALA A 268 0.25 4.23 9.47
C ALA A 268 0.48 5.73 9.31
N ALA A 269 0.73 6.18 8.10
CA ALA A 269 0.98 7.58 7.82
C ALA A 269 0.52 7.99 6.43
N ILE A 270 0.35 9.30 6.28
CA ILE A 270 0.26 9.98 5.00
C ILE A 270 1.48 10.88 4.82
N ALA A 271 2.05 10.84 3.63
CA ALA A 271 3.04 11.79 3.18
C ALA A 271 2.47 12.61 2.01
N ALA A 272 2.70 13.92 2.02
CA ALA A 272 2.19 14.82 1.00
C ALA A 272 2.94 16.16 1.01
N SER A 273 2.59 17.06 0.10
CA SER A 273 3.08 18.44 0.08
C SER A 273 2.69 19.22 1.32
N ASP A 274 3.38 20.31 1.59
CA ASP A 274 3.08 21.20 2.71
C ASP A 274 1.64 21.74 2.66
N ALA A 275 1.14 22.08 1.48
CA ALA A 275 -0.22 22.59 1.28
C ALA A 275 -1.27 21.51 1.62
N ASN A 276 -1.11 20.31 1.09
CA ASN A 276 -1.98 19.16 1.40
C ASN A 276 -1.95 18.84 2.90
N LEU A 277 -0.76 18.82 3.52
CA LEU A 277 -0.63 18.55 4.95
C LEU A 277 -1.22 19.67 5.82
N ALA A 278 -1.16 20.93 5.37
CA ALA A 278 -1.79 22.04 6.07
C ALA A 278 -3.32 21.87 6.08
N ASP A 279 -3.91 21.53 4.94
CA ASP A 279 -5.34 21.24 4.81
C ASP A 279 -5.76 20.07 5.71
N ILE A 280 -5.02 18.97 5.67
CA ILE A 280 -5.24 17.79 6.53
C ILE A 280 -5.16 18.17 8.02
N ARG A 281 -4.12 18.89 8.45
CA ARG A 281 -3.97 19.32 9.85
C ARG A 281 -5.12 20.19 10.33
N ASN A 282 -5.67 21.04 9.49
CA ASN A 282 -6.80 21.89 9.87
C ASN A 282 -8.04 21.05 10.19
N MET A 283 -8.27 19.96 9.47
CA MET A 283 -9.40 19.06 9.75
C MET A 283 -9.12 18.13 10.93
N MET A 284 -7.89 17.68 11.10
CA MET A 284 -7.48 16.83 12.23
C MET A 284 -7.75 17.48 13.59
N LYS A 285 -7.66 18.80 13.70
CA LYS A 285 -7.96 19.54 14.96
C LYS A 285 -9.37 19.30 15.50
N VAL A 286 -10.30 18.91 14.61
CA VAL A 286 -11.69 18.57 14.96
C VAL A 286 -11.89 17.06 15.10
N GLN A 287 -11.10 16.28 14.39
CA GLN A 287 -11.20 14.83 14.35
C GLN A 287 -10.58 14.14 15.58
N THR A 288 -9.43 14.64 16.04
CA THR A 288 -8.65 14.02 17.12
C THR A 288 -7.82 15.04 17.88
N ILE A 289 -7.41 14.68 19.09
CA ILE A 289 -6.41 15.45 19.86
C ILE A 289 -4.99 14.90 19.59
N GLY A 290 -4.88 13.71 19.02
CA GLY A 290 -3.63 13.03 18.67
C GLY A 290 -3.84 11.51 18.56
N HIS A 291 -2.96 10.87 17.85
CA HIS A 291 -2.95 9.41 17.71
C HIS A 291 -2.10 8.76 18.81
N ASP A 292 -2.13 7.42 18.87
CA ASP A 292 -1.41 6.62 19.88
C ASP A 292 0.11 6.79 19.79
N LYS A 293 0.64 7.71 20.58
CA LYS A 293 2.09 8.02 20.64
C LYS A 293 2.89 6.92 21.34
N VAL A 294 2.28 6.19 22.26
CA VAL A 294 2.95 5.06 22.91
C VAL A 294 3.25 3.97 21.88
N ASN A 295 2.31 3.71 20.99
CA ASN A 295 2.53 2.76 19.91
C ASN A 295 3.55 3.26 18.87
N GLN A 296 3.53 4.56 18.54
CA GLN A 296 4.57 5.16 17.70
C GLN A 296 5.96 4.99 18.33
N LEU A 297 6.08 5.29 19.62
CA LEU A 297 7.33 5.18 20.36
C LEU A 297 7.85 3.74 20.43
N ARG A 298 6.96 2.75 20.60
CA ARG A 298 7.31 1.32 20.54
C ARG A 298 7.98 0.95 19.23
N HIS A 299 7.45 1.41 18.11
CA HIS A 299 8.01 1.15 16.78
C HIS A 299 9.40 1.77 16.65
N VAL A 300 9.55 3.03 17.04
CA VAL A 300 10.85 3.73 17.01
C VAL A 300 11.88 3.05 17.90
N ARG A 301 11.53 2.70 19.14
CA ARG A 301 12.46 2.05 20.07
C ARG A 301 12.87 0.65 19.58
N PHE A 302 11.97 -0.08 18.93
CA PHE A 302 12.25 -1.41 18.42
C PHE A 302 13.11 -1.40 17.14
N PHE A 303 12.72 -0.60 16.15
CA PHE A 303 13.42 -0.54 14.87
C PHE A 303 14.63 0.38 14.88
N LYS A 304 14.60 1.44 15.68
CA LYS A 304 15.58 2.53 15.81
C LYS A 304 15.61 3.44 14.58
N ASP A 305 15.87 2.90 13.40
CA ASP A 305 16.01 3.59 12.13
C ASP A 305 15.62 2.70 10.94
N ILE A 306 15.81 3.22 9.74
CA ILE A 306 15.55 2.50 8.49
C ILE A 306 16.41 1.23 8.35
N HIS A 307 17.65 1.23 8.85
CA HIS A 307 18.52 0.06 8.80
C HIS A 307 17.96 -1.08 9.66
N GLY A 308 17.46 -0.75 10.86
CA GLY A 308 16.78 -1.72 11.71
C GLY A 308 15.54 -2.32 11.05
N ILE A 309 14.78 -1.52 10.30
CA ILE A 309 13.64 -2.01 9.52
C ILE A 309 14.10 -2.91 8.38
N VAL A 310 15.12 -2.52 7.62
CA VAL A 310 15.66 -3.32 6.52
C VAL A 310 16.15 -4.68 7.01
N GLU A 311 16.92 -4.73 8.10
CA GLU A 311 17.38 -6.00 8.70
C GLU A 311 16.22 -6.86 9.23
N HIS A 312 15.16 -6.23 9.71
CA HIS A 312 13.93 -6.94 10.10
C HIS A 312 13.21 -7.52 8.88
N MET A 313 13.13 -6.77 7.78
CA MET A 313 12.48 -7.24 6.55
C MET A 313 13.26 -8.36 5.85
N LYS A 314 14.57 -8.43 5.98
CA LYS A 314 15.36 -9.59 5.53
C LYS A 314 14.89 -10.89 6.21
N LYS A 315 14.61 -10.84 7.52
CA LYS A 315 14.07 -12.00 8.24
C LYS A 315 12.67 -12.38 7.75
N HIS A 316 11.83 -11.40 7.42
CA HIS A 316 10.54 -11.66 6.74
C HIS A 316 10.75 -12.34 5.39
N ALA A 317 11.70 -11.86 4.59
CA ALA A 317 12.02 -12.43 3.29
C ALA A 317 12.46 -13.90 3.41
N ASP A 318 13.28 -14.24 4.42
CA ASP A 318 13.73 -15.62 4.65
C ASP A 318 12.57 -16.59 4.99
N ILE A 319 11.53 -16.08 5.64
CA ILE A 319 10.30 -16.87 5.93
C ILE A 319 9.41 -16.96 4.67
N MET A 320 9.34 -15.92 3.86
CA MET A 320 8.41 -15.83 2.75
C MET A 320 8.95 -16.44 1.45
N ARG A 321 10.23 -16.24 1.15
CA ARG A 321 10.88 -16.68 -0.08
C ARG A 321 10.64 -18.15 -0.40
N PRO A 322 10.87 -19.11 0.50
CA PRO A 322 10.63 -20.53 0.21
C PRO A 322 9.19 -20.84 -0.17
N LYS A 323 8.22 -20.07 0.37
CA LYS A 323 6.79 -20.25 0.06
C LYS A 323 6.47 -19.77 -1.34
N PHE A 324 7.00 -18.61 -1.75
CA PHE A 324 6.86 -18.09 -3.11
C PHE A 324 7.52 -19.03 -4.12
N GLU A 325 8.74 -19.45 -3.85
CA GLU A 325 9.49 -20.37 -4.72
C GLU A 325 8.77 -21.71 -4.89
N THR A 326 8.20 -22.25 -3.80
CA THR A 326 7.42 -23.48 -3.88
C THR A 326 6.23 -23.34 -4.82
N VAL A 327 5.49 -22.22 -4.73
CA VAL A 327 4.33 -21.97 -5.59
C VAL A 327 4.77 -21.81 -7.06
N ILE A 328 5.76 -20.95 -7.31
CA ILE A 328 6.26 -20.67 -8.66
C ILE A 328 6.79 -21.95 -9.31
N ASN A 329 7.69 -22.66 -8.63
CA ASN A 329 8.27 -23.89 -9.15
C ASN A 329 7.21 -24.98 -9.42
N THR A 330 6.17 -25.07 -8.56
CA THR A 330 5.09 -26.02 -8.76
C THR A 330 4.23 -25.64 -9.97
N LEU A 331 3.92 -24.36 -10.15
CA LEU A 331 3.15 -23.88 -11.31
C LEU A 331 3.94 -24.01 -12.61
N GLU A 332 5.25 -23.78 -12.60
CA GLU A 332 6.12 -23.96 -13.76
C GLU A 332 6.25 -25.43 -14.18
N LEU A 333 6.22 -26.37 -13.22
CA LEU A 333 6.21 -27.81 -13.49
C LEU A 333 4.85 -28.29 -13.98
N SER A 334 3.77 -27.61 -13.61
CA SER A 334 2.43 -27.90 -14.11
C SER A 334 2.27 -27.30 -15.50
N LEU A 335 1.57 -28.01 -16.40
CA LEU A 335 1.30 -27.51 -17.75
C LEU A 335 0.21 -26.42 -17.78
N ILE A 336 -0.02 -25.72 -16.69
CA ILE A 336 -1.12 -24.74 -16.54
C ILE A 336 -0.97 -23.52 -17.45
N HIS A 337 0.24 -23.26 -17.95
CA HIS A 337 0.53 -22.12 -18.84
C HIS A 337 0.34 -22.43 -20.32
N ILE A 338 -0.17 -23.59 -20.64
CA ILE A 338 -0.28 -24.07 -22.03
C ILE A 338 -1.66 -23.84 -22.58
#